data_5e085687fc1a76d4fe6b631b4549f090
#
_entry.id   5e085687fc1a76d4fe6b631b4549f090
#
_cell.length_a   1.000
_cell.length_b   1.000
_cell.length_c   1.000
_cell.angle_alpha   90.00
_cell.angle_beta   90.00
_cell.angle_gamma   90.00
#
_symmetry.space_group_name_H-M   'P 1'
#
loop_
_entity.id
_entity.type
_entity.pdbx_description
1 polymer ?
#
loop_
_entity_poly.entity_id
_entity_poly.type
_entity_poly.pdbx_seq_one_letter_code
_entity_poly.pdbx_strand_id
1 'polypeptide(L)'
;MTISSSTQVYLRQNIQFEPLINSWYAWYHTLPPLTAALNVAERFLPLLKSYAASPMMHAAACKDPAMRGGPFLDLGGQRVDEIRALIEQTTQRATRQLELAKAYKAFSTLLLERATGMASDPLYPEIPEVLKGYVEIYYDLNHNPSFRVFESLLYASPFYARDAQSIALSAIDEHTPRPFILSTPRLRDERTVFSNMAFDDRALDTLFRMRDTPGSYAKIVDLMRVEEKDEPLFRSFFVEEAPVPKPDRSFDGDDIRIRYYGHACVLIQSRGVSILIDPVISYGYDTALPRYTFADLPDQIDYVLITHSHHDHIVLETLLQLRHKVKTVVVGRNLDGFPQDPSMELALRKLGFDDVLEVRDAQEIKVPGGAITAIPFMGNTTTWRSTASRAS
;
A
#
# COMPACT_ATOMS: atom_id res chain seq x y z
N MET A 1 -19.26 25.25 19.94
CA MET A 1 -20.58 25.03 19.33
C MET A 1 -20.80 23.54 19.22
N THR A 2 -21.87 23.07 19.89
CA THR A 2 -22.23 21.64 19.84
C THR A 2 -22.91 21.39 18.51
N ILE A 3 -22.30 20.57 17.63
CA ILE A 3 -22.86 20.23 16.33
C ILE A 3 -23.98 19.22 16.53
N SER A 4 -25.14 19.53 15.95
CA SER A 4 -26.27 18.61 15.87
C SER A 4 -25.85 17.32 15.15
N SER A 5 -26.40 16.19 15.57
CA SER A 5 -26.22 14.88 14.91
C SER A 5 -26.61 14.87 13.42
N SER A 6 -27.34 15.88 12.96
CA SER A 6 -27.79 16.07 11.58
C SER A 6 -26.85 16.96 10.74
N THR A 7 -25.74 17.48 11.30
CA THR A 7 -24.87 18.42 10.57
C THR A 7 -24.17 17.72 9.43
N GLN A 8 -24.32 18.29 8.23
CA GLN A 8 -23.60 17.88 7.03
C GLN A 8 -22.23 18.56 6.99
N VAL A 9 -21.18 17.78 6.75
CA VAL A 9 -19.81 18.28 6.79
C VAL A 9 -18.99 17.73 5.62
N TYR A 10 -17.94 18.46 5.27
CA TYR A 10 -16.95 18.07 4.27
C TYR A 10 -15.62 17.73 4.95
N LEU A 11 -14.92 16.74 4.45
CA LEU A 11 -13.55 16.43 4.87
C LEU A 11 -12.58 17.46 4.29
N ARG A 12 -11.74 18.06 5.13
CA ARG A 12 -10.72 19.01 4.67
C ARG A 12 -9.74 18.38 3.68
N GLN A 13 -9.26 19.16 2.72
CA GLN A 13 -8.34 18.68 1.66
C GLN A 13 -6.93 18.36 2.17
N ASN A 14 -6.55 18.87 3.34
CA ASN A 14 -5.25 18.68 3.96
C ASN A 14 -5.22 17.54 5.00
N ILE A 15 -6.23 16.69 5.03
CA ILE A 15 -6.20 15.51 5.91
C ILE A 15 -5.42 14.39 5.25
N GLN A 16 -4.25 14.11 5.84
CA GLN A 16 -3.40 13.00 5.48
C GLN A 16 -4.00 11.69 5.99
N PHE A 17 -3.90 10.66 5.18
CA PHE A 17 -4.31 9.29 5.47
C PHE A 17 -3.09 8.38 5.34
N GLU A 18 -2.83 7.59 6.37
CA GLU A 18 -1.76 6.59 6.35
C GLU A 18 -2.34 5.20 6.64
N PRO A 19 -2.33 4.29 5.66
CA PRO A 19 -2.64 2.88 5.91
C PRO A 19 -1.50 2.24 6.70
N LEU A 20 -1.83 1.46 7.74
CA LEU A 20 -0.84 0.87 8.63
C LEU A 20 -1.05 -0.64 8.76
N ILE A 21 0.05 -1.38 8.87
CA ILE A 21 0.08 -2.81 9.26
C ILE A 21 1.05 -2.94 10.43
N ASN A 22 0.58 -3.42 11.59
CA ASN A 22 1.36 -3.50 12.82
C ASN A 22 2.05 -2.15 13.17
N SER A 23 1.35 -1.03 13.03
CA SER A 23 1.85 0.34 13.21
C SER A 23 2.89 0.81 12.18
N TRP A 24 3.21 0.02 11.17
CA TRP A 24 4.08 0.44 10.08
C TRP A 24 3.25 0.95 8.90
N TYR A 25 3.74 2.01 8.25
CA TYR A 25 3.17 2.47 7.00
C TYR A 25 3.08 1.31 6.01
N ALA A 26 1.86 1.05 5.53
CA ALA A 26 1.61 -0.04 4.62
C ALA A 26 2.02 0.35 3.20
N TRP A 27 2.97 -0.36 2.67
CA TRP A 27 3.37 -0.31 1.28
C TRP A 27 3.16 -1.67 0.63
N TYR A 28 3.25 -1.75 -0.68
CA TYR A 28 2.83 -2.92 -1.44
C TYR A 28 3.29 -4.26 -0.85
N HIS A 29 4.60 -4.43 -0.58
CA HIS A 29 5.15 -5.71 -0.07
C HIS A 29 4.82 -6.02 1.41
N THR A 30 4.08 -5.17 2.09
CA THR A 30 3.59 -5.47 3.45
C THR A 30 2.20 -6.10 3.45
N LEU A 31 1.53 -6.16 2.28
CA LEU A 31 0.17 -6.70 2.16
C LEU A 31 0.14 -8.19 1.78
N PRO A 32 0.92 -8.69 0.77
CA PRO A 32 0.91 -10.10 0.41
C PRO A 32 1.44 -10.95 1.58
N PRO A 33 0.80 -12.08 1.91
CA PRO A 33 1.06 -12.79 3.16
C PRO A 33 2.51 -13.21 3.37
N LEU A 34 3.19 -13.72 2.32
CA LEU A 34 4.58 -14.15 2.45
C LEU A 34 5.54 -12.96 2.60
N THR A 35 5.42 -11.94 1.77
CA THR A 35 6.29 -10.76 1.88
C THR A 35 6.03 -9.98 3.16
N ALA A 36 4.79 -9.91 3.62
CA ALA A 36 4.44 -9.35 4.92
C ALA A 36 5.14 -10.12 6.06
N ALA A 37 5.09 -11.45 6.03
CA ALA A 37 5.75 -12.32 7.00
C ALA A 37 7.27 -12.09 7.03
N LEU A 38 7.91 -12.03 5.85
CA LEU A 38 9.34 -11.75 5.72
C LEU A 38 9.69 -10.34 6.22
N ASN A 39 8.88 -9.31 5.91
CA ASN A 39 9.10 -7.96 6.42
C ASN A 39 9.01 -7.90 7.96
N VAL A 40 8.05 -8.58 8.58
CA VAL A 40 7.95 -8.66 10.05
C VAL A 40 9.18 -9.33 10.65
N ALA A 41 9.58 -10.49 10.10
CA ALA A 41 10.66 -11.30 10.65
C ALA A 41 12.05 -10.69 10.45
N GLU A 42 12.32 -10.16 9.25
CA GLU A 42 13.70 -9.80 8.82
C GLU A 42 13.95 -8.29 8.83
N ARG A 43 12.88 -7.47 8.90
CA ARG A 43 13.03 -6.01 8.88
C ARG A 43 12.45 -5.34 10.12
N PHE A 44 11.16 -5.50 10.38
CA PHE A 44 10.49 -4.70 11.41
C PHE A 44 10.95 -5.08 12.82
N LEU A 45 10.88 -6.34 13.20
CA LEU A 45 11.30 -6.78 14.52
C LEU A 45 12.80 -6.57 14.78
N PRO A 46 13.73 -6.91 13.86
CA PRO A 46 15.14 -6.56 14.01
C PRO A 46 15.39 -5.07 14.19
N LEU A 47 14.70 -4.23 13.41
CA LEU A 47 14.86 -2.78 13.47
C LEU A 47 14.35 -2.18 14.79
N LEU A 48 13.19 -2.64 15.28
CA LEU A 48 12.65 -2.25 16.59
C LEU A 48 13.61 -2.67 17.73
N LYS A 49 14.12 -3.92 17.68
CA LYS A 49 15.08 -4.42 18.68
C LYS A 49 16.40 -3.64 18.67
N SER A 50 16.89 -3.28 17.47
CA SER A 50 18.09 -2.43 17.31
C SER A 50 17.87 -1.07 17.96
N TYR A 51 16.71 -0.43 17.72
CA TYR A 51 16.38 0.84 18.34
C TYR A 51 16.28 0.73 19.87
N ALA A 52 15.59 -0.28 20.37
CA ALA A 52 15.44 -0.48 21.81
C ALA A 52 16.79 -0.70 22.55
N ALA A 53 17.79 -1.26 21.83
CA ALA A 53 19.14 -1.48 22.34
C ALA A 53 20.04 -0.22 22.24
N SER A 54 19.87 0.59 21.19
CA SER A 54 20.78 1.71 20.87
C SER A 54 20.03 2.93 20.29
N PRO A 55 19.10 3.55 21.04
CA PRO A 55 18.24 4.62 20.51
C PRO A 55 19.01 5.85 20.04
N MET A 56 20.10 6.20 20.73
CA MET A 56 20.92 7.37 20.38
C MET A 56 21.74 7.15 19.10
N MET A 57 22.11 5.91 18.78
CA MET A 57 22.75 5.57 17.51
C MET A 57 21.78 5.84 16.34
N HIS A 58 20.53 5.41 16.46
CA HIS A 58 19.50 5.69 15.46
C HIS A 58 19.26 7.19 15.30
N ALA A 59 19.19 7.94 16.40
CA ALA A 59 19.01 9.39 16.36
C ALA A 59 20.19 10.10 15.67
N ALA A 60 21.41 9.65 15.86
CA ALA A 60 22.60 10.17 15.18
C ALA A 60 22.57 9.85 13.69
N ALA A 61 22.25 8.61 13.32
CA ALA A 61 22.16 8.16 11.93
C ALA A 61 21.07 8.92 11.13
N CYS A 62 19.92 9.18 11.74
CA CYS A 62 18.85 9.96 11.08
C CYS A 62 19.24 11.42 10.79
N LYS A 63 20.19 11.98 11.55
CA LYS A 63 20.73 13.34 11.33
C LYS A 63 21.80 13.40 10.25
N ASP A 64 22.46 12.29 9.96
CA ASP A 64 23.52 12.21 8.96
C ASP A 64 22.91 12.14 7.55
N PRO A 65 23.14 13.12 6.68
CA PRO A 65 22.65 13.09 5.30
C PRO A 65 23.07 11.86 4.51
N ALA A 66 24.25 11.29 4.79
CA ALA A 66 24.76 10.08 4.13
C ALA A 66 24.01 8.80 4.53
N MET A 67 23.33 8.83 5.68
CA MET A 67 22.58 7.70 6.22
C MET A 67 21.05 7.84 6.04
N ARG A 68 20.58 8.90 5.39
CA ARG A 68 19.16 9.12 5.15
C ARG A 68 18.54 7.97 4.33
N GLY A 69 17.36 7.51 4.77
CA GLY A 69 16.69 6.37 4.14
C GLY A 69 17.23 5.00 4.53
N GLY A 70 18.25 4.95 5.38
CA GLY A 70 18.76 3.72 5.98
C GLY A 70 17.77 3.10 7.00
N PRO A 71 18.11 1.91 7.53
CA PRO A 71 17.24 1.18 8.46
C PRO A 71 17.34 1.76 9.89
N PHE A 72 16.96 3.01 10.06
CA PHE A 72 16.99 3.70 11.35
C PHE A 72 15.62 4.28 11.68
N LEU A 73 15.16 4.09 12.94
CA LEU A 73 13.95 4.73 13.44
C LEU A 73 14.22 6.20 13.74
N ASP A 74 13.42 7.08 13.16
CA ASP A 74 13.48 8.52 13.35
C ASP A 74 12.55 8.97 14.50
N LEU A 75 12.93 8.62 15.73
CA LEU A 75 12.23 8.97 16.97
C LEU A 75 13.11 9.81 17.90
N GLY A 76 14.23 10.36 17.42
CA GLY A 76 15.13 11.21 18.18
C GLY A 76 15.75 10.57 19.42
N GLY A 77 15.80 9.24 19.50
CA GLY A 77 16.26 8.50 20.68
C GLY A 77 15.22 8.39 21.81
N GLN A 78 13.98 8.82 21.57
CA GLN A 78 12.88 8.87 22.53
C GLN A 78 11.93 7.65 22.38
N ARG A 79 10.93 7.52 23.27
CA ARG A 79 9.81 6.56 23.16
C ARG A 79 10.25 5.09 23.20
N VAL A 80 11.36 4.76 23.87
CA VAL A 80 11.94 3.39 23.92
C VAL A 80 10.96 2.37 24.50
N ASP A 81 10.21 2.74 25.54
CA ASP A 81 9.26 1.82 26.19
C ASP A 81 8.07 1.49 25.29
N GLU A 82 7.62 2.45 24.50
CA GLU A 82 6.58 2.19 23.48
C GLU A 82 7.09 1.26 22.37
N ILE A 83 8.37 1.40 21.98
CA ILE A 83 9.00 0.47 21.03
C ILE A 83 9.11 -0.93 21.64
N ARG A 84 9.45 -1.08 22.92
CA ARG A 84 9.43 -2.38 23.60
C ARG A 84 8.04 -3.01 23.60
N ALA A 85 7.01 -2.23 23.94
CA ALA A 85 5.64 -2.67 23.88
C ALA A 85 5.22 -3.07 22.45
N LEU A 86 5.65 -2.32 21.42
CA LEU A 86 5.39 -2.65 20.03
C LEU A 86 6.08 -3.94 19.58
N ILE A 87 7.29 -4.24 20.07
CA ILE A 87 7.97 -5.52 19.83
C ILE A 87 7.12 -6.67 20.38
N GLU A 88 6.64 -6.58 21.61
CA GLU A 88 5.81 -7.61 22.25
C GLU A 88 4.51 -7.83 21.49
N GLN A 89 3.78 -6.74 21.22
CA GLN A 89 2.52 -6.78 20.47
C GLN A 89 2.69 -7.38 19.08
N THR A 90 3.73 -6.95 18.34
CA THR A 90 4.00 -7.45 16.99
C THR A 90 4.35 -8.93 17.03
N THR A 91 5.19 -9.35 17.98
CA THR A 91 5.58 -10.76 18.13
C THR A 91 4.37 -11.65 18.41
N GLN A 92 3.47 -11.21 19.29
CA GLN A 92 2.25 -11.96 19.65
C GLN A 92 1.26 -12.05 18.47
N ARG A 93 0.98 -10.92 17.82
CA ARG A 93 0.02 -10.85 16.70
C ARG A 93 0.52 -11.58 15.46
N ALA A 94 1.81 -11.49 15.17
CA ALA A 94 2.42 -12.03 13.96
C ALA A 94 2.96 -13.47 14.13
N THR A 95 2.56 -14.22 15.16
CA THR A 95 3.06 -15.57 15.42
C THR A 95 3.01 -16.44 14.16
N ARG A 96 1.87 -16.51 13.48
CA ARG A 96 1.69 -17.31 12.24
C ARG A 96 2.57 -16.82 11.11
N GLN A 97 2.72 -15.50 10.97
CA GLN A 97 3.59 -14.90 9.95
C GLN A 97 5.07 -15.22 10.23
N LEU A 98 5.49 -15.18 11.48
CA LEU A 98 6.86 -15.57 11.89
C LEU A 98 7.13 -17.04 11.62
N GLU A 99 6.15 -17.93 11.84
CA GLU A 99 6.22 -19.34 11.49
C GLU A 99 6.34 -19.54 9.97
N LEU A 100 5.53 -18.82 9.18
CA LEU A 100 5.58 -18.84 7.71
C LEU A 100 6.96 -18.38 7.19
N ALA A 101 7.47 -17.25 7.68
CA ALA A 101 8.77 -16.74 7.29
C ALA A 101 9.91 -17.69 7.64
N LYS A 102 9.87 -18.28 8.85
CA LYS A 102 10.84 -19.31 9.28
C LYS A 102 10.79 -20.55 8.39
N ALA A 103 9.59 -21.06 8.11
CA ALA A 103 9.41 -22.23 7.27
C ALA A 103 9.88 -21.98 5.82
N TYR A 104 9.54 -20.81 5.26
CA TYR A 104 9.99 -20.38 3.93
C TYR A 104 11.53 -20.37 3.82
N LYS A 105 12.22 -19.74 4.78
CA LYS A 105 13.69 -19.67 4.81
C LYS A 105 14.34 -21.04 4.99
N ALA A 106 13.83 -21.82 5.93
CA ALA A 106 14.35 -23.18 6.18
C ALA A 106 14.22 -24.06 4.92
N PHE A 107 13.09 -23.98 4.24
CA PHE A 107 12.87 -24.76 3.02
C PHE A 107 13.73 -24.27 1.85
N SER A 108 13.91 -22.94 1.70
CA SER A 108 14.83 -22.38 0.72
C SER A 108 16.27 -22.87 0.92
N THR A 109 16.74 -22.91 2.17
CA THR A 109 18.09 -23.42 2.51
C THR A 109 18.20 -24.91 2.22
N LEU A 110 17.21 -25.70 2.62
CA LEU A 110 17.17 -27.14 2.39
C LEU A 110 17.25 -27.47 0.89
N LEU A 111 16.50 -26.76 0.05
CA LEU A 111 16.53 -26.96 -1.39
C LEU A 111 17.92 -26.68 -1.98
N LEU A 112 18.60 -25.62 -1.54
CA LEU A 112 19.97 -25.30 -1.98
C LEU A 112 20.98 -26.38 -1.59
N GLU A 113 20.81 -26.99 -0.40
CA GLU A 113 21.70 -28.06 0.08
C GLU A 113 21.42 -29.43 -0.59
N ARG A 114 20.17 -29.69 -0.97
CA ARG A 114 19.70 -30.96 -1.52
C ARG A 114 19.56 -31.00 -3.03
N ALA A 115 20.03 -29.97 -3.72
CA ALA A 115 19.99 -29.86 -5.18
C ALA A 115 20.84 -30.91 -5.89
N THR A 116 20.42 -32.15 -5.85
CA THR A 116 21.10 -33.27 -6.51
C THR A 116 20.15 -33.95 -7.49
N GLY A 117 20.42 -33.79 -8.79
CA GLY A 117 19.62 -34.45 -9.81
C GLY A 117 18.42 -33.62 -10.29
N MET A 118 17.56 -34.24 -11.10
CA MET A 118 16.45 -33.56 -11.78
C MET A 118 15.06 -33.95 -11.28
N ALA A 119 14.92 -34.86 -10.34
CA ALA A 119 13.65 -35.28 -9.80
C ALA A 119 13.29 -34.45 -8.56
N SER A 120 12.13 -33.80 -8.58
CA SER A 120 11.62 -33.03 -7.43
C SER A 120 10.84 -33.90 -6.42
N ASP A 121 10.33 -35.05 -6.85
CA ASP A 121 9.50 -35.93 -6.00
C ASP A 121 10.12 -36.26 -4.64
N PRO A 122 11.42 -36.59 -4.51
CA PRO A 122 12.04 -36.83 -3.23
C PRO A 122 12.08 -35.65 -2.25
N LEU A 123 11.87 -34.41 -2.74
CA LEU A 123 11.91 -33.20 -1.94
C LEU A 123 10.55 -32.84 -1.34
N TYR A 124 9.43 -33.38 -1.88
CA TYR A 124 8.09 -33.08 -1.37
C TYR A 124 7.86 -33.53 0.07
N PRO A 125 8.35 -34.68 0.54
CA PRO A 125 8.25 -35.07 1.95
C PRO A 125 8.99 -34.14 2.92
N GLU A 126 10.00 -33.40 2.42
CA GLU A 126 10.81 -32.47 3.19
C GLU A 126 10.15 -31.08 3.36
N ILE A 127 9.00 -30.84 2.71
CA ILE A 127 8.28 -29.57 2.82
C ILE A 127 7.85 -29.38 4.28
N PRO A 128 8.22 -28.27 4.95
CA PRO A 128 7.75 -27.92 6.28
C PRO A 128 6.22 -27.94 6.38
N GLU A 129 5.68 -28.44 7.48
CA GLU A 129 4.22 -28.57 7.69
C GLU A 129 3.45 -27.29 7.39
N VAL A 130 4.00 -26.12 7.77
CA VAL A 130 3.42 -24.78 7.54
C VAL A 130 3.26 -24.46 6.05
N LEU A 131 4.09 -25.05 5.19
CA LEU A 131 4.09 -24.79 3.73
C LEU A 131 3.35 -25.85 2.92
N LYS A 132 2.95 -26.97 3.54
CA LYS A 132 2.22 -28.04 2.84
C LYS A 132 0.90 -27.52 2.26
N GLY A 133 0.70 -27.80 0.97
CA GLY A 133 -0.48 -27.33 0.22
C GLY A 133 -0.38 -25.88 -0.29
N TYR A 134 0.67 -25.14 0.09
CA TYR A 134 0.89 -23.76 -0.35
C TYR A 134 2.04 -23.59 -1.32
N VAL A 135 2.82 -24.64 -1.59
CA VAL A 135 4.01 -24.53 -2.43
C VAL A 135 4.07 -25.60 -3.50
N GLU A 136 4.74 -25.28 -4.59
CA GLU A 136 5.10 -26.19 -5.67
C GLU A 136 6.61 -26.12 -5.89
N ILE A 137 7.28 -27.26 -5.89
CA ILE A 137 8.72 -27.37 -6.20
C ILE A 137 8.89 -27.46 -7.70
N TYR A 138 9.87 -26.75 -8.23
CA TYR A 138 10.25 -26.80 -9.64
C TYR A 138 11.77 -26.62 -9.77
N TYR A 139 12.32 -26.92 -10.94
CA TYR A 139 13.70 -26.58 -11.28
C TYR A 139 13.72 -25.31 -12.12
N ASP A 140 14.60 -24.38 -11.77
CA ASP A 140 14.80 -23.16 -12.56
C ASP A 140 15.57 -23.49 -13.87
N LEU A 141 15.78 -22.48 -14.71
CA LEU A 141 16.48 -22.66 -15.99
C LEU A 141 17.96 -23.08 -15.85
N ASN A 142 18.53 -22.93 -14.67
CA ASN A 142 19.90 -23.37 -14.34
C ASN A 142 19.91 -24.74 -13.66
N HIS A 143 18.77 -25.44 -13.66
CA HIS A 143 18.56 -26.72 -13.01
C HIS A 143 18.76 -26.70 -11.49
N ASN A 144 18.58 -25.55 -10.84
CA ASN A 144 18.54 -25.47 -9.39
C ASN A 144 17.11 -25.71 -8.90
N PRO A 145 16.90 -26.52 -7.85
CA PRO A 145 15.58 -26.66 -7.25
C PRO A 145 15.17 -25.34 -6.60
N SER A 146 13.94 -24.97 -6.85
CA SER A 146 13.29 -23.79 -6.33
C SER A 146 11.86 -24.11 -5.99
N PHE A 147 11.12 -23.18 -5.40
CA PHE A 147 9.69 -23.34 -5.20
C PHE A 147 8.98 -21.99 -5.32
N ARG A 148 7.74 -22.07 -5.71
CA ARG A 148 6.80 -20.94 -5.71
C ARG A 148 5.70 -21.18 -4.71
N VAL A 149 5.09 -20.13 -4.22
CA VAL A 149 3.92 -20.19 -3.34
C VAL A 149 2.63 -19.95 -4.11
N PHE A 150 1.56 -20.63 -3.74
CA PHE A 150 0.22 -20.35 -4.25
C PHE A 150 -0.35 -19.15 -3.47
N GLU A 151 -0.08 -17.97 -3.97
CA GLU A 151 -0.36 -16.71 -3.29
C GLU A 151 -1.85 -16.53 -3.00
N SER A 152 -2.72 -16.92 -3.93
CA SER A 152 -4.17 -16.89 -3.76
C SER A 152 -4.64 -17.73 -2.57
N LEU A 153 -4.00 -18.88 -2.32
CA LEU A 153 -4.29 -19.73 -1.17
C LEU A 153 -3.77 -19.10 0.13
N LEU A 154 -2.60 -18.44 0.10
CA LEU A 154 -2.10 -17.71 1.25
C LEU A 154 -3.02 -16.55 1.63
N TYR A 155 -3.57 -15.81 0.66
CA TYR A 155 -4.57 -14.77 0.92
C TYR A 155 -5.90 -15.29 1.47
N ALA A 156 -6.25 -16.55 1.20
CA ALA A 156 -7.43 -17.23 1.74
C ALA A 156 -7.17 -17.90 3.10
N SER A 157 -5.93 -17.88 3.58
CA SER A 157 -5.47 -18.58 4.79
C SER A 157 -5.33 -17.63 5.99
N PRO A 158 -5.10 -18.17 7.21
CA PRO A 158 -4.79 -17.40 8.39
C PRO A 158 -3.45 -16.63 8.35
N PHE A 159 -2.65 -16.76 7.29
CA PHE A 159 -1.42 -15.99 7.11
C PHE A 159 -1.69 -14.56 6.60
N TYR A 160 -2.85 -14.30 6.02
CA TYR A 160 -3.25 -12.93 5.67
C TYR A 160 -3.72 -12.18 6.92
N ALA A 161 -2.88 -11.28 7.42
CA ALA A 161 -3.12 -10.54 8.65
C ALA A 161 -4.00 -9.30 8.43
N ARG A 162 -5.29 -9.52 8.10
CA ARG A 162 -6.28 -8.45 7.94
C ARG A 162 -6.53 -7.70 9.25
N ASP A 163 -6.43 -8.37 10.38
CA ASP A 163 -6.60 -7.84 11.74
C ASP A 163 -5.42 -6.99 12.22
N ALA A 164 -4.27 -7.06 11.55
CA ALA A 164 -3.12 -6.18 11.80
C ALA A 164 -3.24 -4.82 11.09
N GLN A 165 -4.26 -4.64 10.26
CA GLN A 165 -4.50 -3.40 9.52
C GLN A 165 -5.15 -2.35 10.41
N SER A 166 -4.71 -1.12 10.24
CA SER A 166 -5.27 0.07 10.87
C SER A 166 -4.98 1.29 9.99
N ILE A 167 -5.56 2.42 10.36
CA ILE A 167 -5.34 3.68 9.66
C ILE A 167 -4.97 4.79 10.63
N ALA A 168 -4.27 5.79 10.12
CA ALA A 168 -3.97 7.02 10.84
C ALA A 168 -4.41 8.23 9.99
N LEU A 169 -5.06 9.20 10.64
CA LEU A 169 -5.51 10.45 10.04
C LEU A 169 -4.91 11.62 10.79
N SER A 170 -4.36 12.60 10.08
CA SER A 170 -3.81 13.82 10.67
C SER A 170 -3.98 15.01 9.72
N ALA A 171 -4.12 16.21 10.27
CA ALA A 171 -4.05 17.43 9.48
C ALA A 171 -2.59 17.79 9.20
N ILE A 172 -2.29 18.15 7.96
CA ILE A 172 -0.94 18.56 7.55
C ILE A 172 -0.94 19.94 6.89
N ASP A 173 0.23 20.57 6.93
CA ASP A 173 0.59 21.81 6.26
C ASP A 173 2.01 21.72 5.67
N GLU A 174 2.53 22.80 5.10
CA GLU A 174 3.88 22.83 4.50
C GLU A 174 5.02 22.61 5.51
N HIS A 175 4.76 22.83 6.80
CA HIS A 175 5.76 22.71 7.88
C HIS A 175 5.64 21.40 8.66
N THR A 176 4.63 20.59 8.36
CA THR A 176 4.41 19.32 9.07
C THR A 176 5.54 18.34 8.77
N PRO A 177 6.38 17.98 9.74
CA PRO A 177 7.47 17.05 9.52
C PRO A 177 6.90 15.66 9.27
N ARG A 178 7.42 14.99 8.25
CA ARG A 178 7.11 13.58 7.99
C ARG A 178 8.40 12.78 8.13
N PRO A 179 8.54 11.94 9.18
CA PRO A 179 9.70 11.06 9.30
C PRO A 179 9.74 10.09 8.12
N PHE A 180 10.90 9.45 7.88
CA PHE A 180 11.01 8.46 6.82
C PHE A 180 10.11 7.26 7.13
N ILE A 181 8.96 7.22 6.48
CA ILE A 181 7.83 6.35 6.82
C ILE A 181 8.12 4.85 6.66
N LEU A 182 9.04 4.49 5.77
CA LEU A 182 9.39 3.08 5.54
C LEU A 182 10.31 2.50 6.61
N SER A 183 10.89 3.33 7.49
CA SER A 183 11.76 2.88 8.56
C SER A 183 11.31 3.28 9.97
N THR A 184 10.20 4.02 10.11
CA THR A 184 9.72 4.49 11.40
C THR A 184 8.26 4.13 11.60
N PRO A 185 7.90 3.34 12.64
CA PRO A 185 6.52 3.02 12.93
C PRO A 185 5.74 4.26 13.39
N ARG A 186 4.43 4.25 13.15
CA ARG A 186 3.51 5.27 13.65
C ARG A 186 3.13 4.93 15.09
N LEU A 187 3.57 5.74 16.01
CA LEU A 187 3.18 5.68 17.41
C LEU A 187 2.11 6.73 17.68
N ARG A 188 1.19 6.45 18.61
CA ARG A 188 0.12 7.39 18.99
C ARG A 188 0.71 8.74 19.43
N ASP A 189 0.08 9.82 18.99
CA ASP A 189 0.37 11.19 19.39
C ASP A 189 -0.93 12.02 19.45
N GLU A 190 -0.83 13.28 19.87
CA GLU A 190 -1.97 14.19 20.06
C GLU A 190 -2.52 14.78 18.73
N ARG A 191 -1.86 14.53 17.60
CA ARG A 191 -2.21 15.09 16.28
C ARG A 191 -2.84 14.07 15.35
N THR A 192 -2.87 12.79 15.75
CA THR A 192 -3.23 11.69 14.89
C THR A 192 -4.39 10.90 15.48
N VAL A 193 -5.44 10.73 14.70
CA VAL A 193 -6.56 9.82 15.01
C VAL A 193 -6.24 8.46 14.41
N PHE A 194 -6.22 7.42 15.24
CA PHE A 194 -6.03 6.04 14.82
C PHE A 194 -7.35 5.28 14.85
N SER A 195 -7.58 4.45 13.85
CA SER A 195 -8.71 3.52 13.82
C SER A 195 -8.26 2.13 13.38
N ASN A 196 -8.68 1.10 14.14
CA ASN A 196 -8.51 -0.29 13.76
C ASN A 196 -9.51 -0.64 12.65
N MET A 197 -9.07 -0.52 11.42
CA MET A 197 -9.90 -0.68 10.23
C MET A 197 -9.15 -1.43 9.15
N ALA A 198 -9.79 -2.42 8.56
CA ALA A 198 -9.21 -3.12 7.42
C ALA A 198 -9.29 -2.25 6.15
N PHE A 199 -8.34 -2.42 5.24
CA PHE A 199 -8.24 -1.59 4.04
C PHE A 199 -9.40 -1.78 3.07
N ASP A 200 -10.06 -2.93 3.08
CA ASP A 200 -11.25 -3.22 2.27
C ASP A 200 -12.56 -2.65 2.87
N ASP A 201 -12.51 -2.00 4.04
CA ASP A 201 -13.70 -1.41 4.67
C ASP A 201 -14.22 -0.23 3.83
N ARG A 202 -15.51 -0.28 3.47
CA ARG A 202 -16.19 0.76 2.67
C ARG A 202 -16.44 2.07 3.43
N ALA A 203 -16.21 2.10 4.73
CA ALA A 203 -16.19 3.34 5.50
C ALA A 203 -15.15 4.33 4.98
N LEU A 204 -14.00 3.84 4.45
CA LEU A 204 -12.98 4.66 3.80
C LEU A 204 -13.53 5.37 2.55
N ASP A 205 -14.32 4.67 1.73
CA ASP A 205 -14.96 5.27 0.55
C ASP A 205 -15.92 6.39 0.94
N THR A 206 -16.66 6.19 2.04
CA THR A 206 -17.57 7.21 2.59
C THR A 206 -16.79 8.42 3.07
N LEU A 207 -15.72 8.21 3.85
CA LEU A 207 -14.88 9.30 4.35
C LEU A 207 -14.29 10.15 3.21
N PHE A 208 -13.66 9.51 2.23
CA PHE A 208 -12.97 10.26 1.17
C PHE A 208 -13.90 10.91 0.16
N ARG A 209 -15.11 10.37 -0.03
CA ARG A 209 -16.16 11.05 -0.80
C ARG A 209 -16.56 12.37 -0.15
N MET A 210 -16.43 12.49 1.17
CA MET A 210 -16.76 13.72 1.89
C MET A 210 -15.83 14.89 1.58
N ARG A 211 -14.75 14.70 0.81
CA ARG A 211 -13.97 15.85 0.27
C ARG A 211 -14.76 16.69 -0.73
N ASP A 212 -15.67 16.06 -1.48
CA ASP A 212 -16.42 16.71 -2.55
C ASP A 212 -17.93 16.75 -2.28
N THR A 213 -18.46 15.81 -1.51
CA THR A 213 -19.89 15.64 -1.23
C THR A 213 -20.12 15.62 0.28
N PRO A 214 -21.04 16.45 0.82
CA PRO A 214 -21.23 16.50 2.26
C PRO A 214 -21.80 15.18 2.80
N GLY A 215 -21.43 14.83 4.03
CA GLY A 215 -21.95 13.67 4.74
C GLY A 215 -22.29 13.98 6.19
N SER A 216 -23.10 13.13 6.80
CA SER A 216 -23.46 13.26 8.23
C SER A 216 -22.23 13.02 9.12
N TYR A 217 -21.90 14.00 9.98
CA TYR A 217 -20.80 13.88 10.93
C TYR A 217 -20.99 12.71 11.89
N ALA A 218 -22.16 12.56 12.49
CA ALA A 218 -22.44 11.46 13.42
C ALA A 218 -22.23 10.09 12.74
N LYS A 219 -22.72 9.93 11.51
CA LYS A 219 -22.56 8.69 10.78
C LYS A 219 -21.09 8.36 10.50
N ILE A 220 -20.26 9.36 10.15
CA ILE A 220 -18.85 9.09 9.84
C ILE A 220 -18.04 8.78 11.10
N VAL A 221 -18.35 9.36 12.25
CA VAL A 221 -17.75 9.01 13.55
C VAL A 221 -17.95 7.52 13.85
N ASP A 222 -19.20 7.05 13.72
CA ASP A 222 -19.54 5.64 13.96
C ASP A 222 -18.84 4.71 12.97
N LEU A 223 -18.90 5.03 11.67
CA LEU A 223 -18.27 4.23 10.62
C LEU A 223 -16.75 4.12 10.79
N MET A 224 -16.10 5.21 11.18
CA MET A 224 -14.66 5.27 11.39
C MET A 224 -14.23 4.72 12.76
N ARG A 225 -15.18 4.29 13.60
CA ARG A 225 -14.91 3.73 14.95
C ARG A 225 -14.01 4.63 15.79
N VAL A 226 -14.27 5.94 15.75
CA VAL A 226 -13.47 6.94 16.45
C VAL A 226 -13.66 6.76 17.96
N GLU A 227 -12.56 6.66 18.72
CA GLU A 227 -12.59 6.60 20.17
C GLU A 227 -13.07 7.96 20.72
N GLU A 228 -13.87 7.97 21.79
CA GLU A 228 -14.45 9.19 22.38
C GLU A 228 -13.38 10.26 22.69
N LYS A 229 -12.22 9.84 23.18
CA LYS A 229 -11.09 10.75 23.47
C LYS A 229 -10.52 11.44 22.22
N ASP A 230 -10.61 10.80 21.04
CA ASP A 230 -10.07 11.28 19.77
C ASP A 230 -11.12 12.08 18.96
N GLU A 231 -12.41 12.08 19.41
CA GLU A 231 -13.50 12.76 18.69
C GLU A 231 -13.27 14.27 18.51
N PRO A 232 -12.77 15.04 19.51
CA PRO A 232 -12.50 16.47 19.33
C PRO A 232 -11.48 16.74 18.23
N LEU A 233 -10.43 15.92 18.12
CA LEU A 233 -9.44 16.00 17.07
C LEU A 233 -10.04 15.59 15.71
N PHE A 234 -10.75 14.47 15.67
CA PHE A 234 -11.43 14.00 14.44
C PHE A 234 -12.42 15.04 13.92
N ARG A 235 -13.14 15.72 14.82
CA ARG A 235 -14.05 16.80 14.47
C ARG A 235 -13.35 17.95 13.74
N SER A 236 -12.14 18.29 14.12
CA SER A 236 -11.36 19.37 13.50
C SER A 236 -10.98 19.08 12.03
N PHE A 237 -11.09 17.82 11.59
CA PHE A 237 -10.81 17.40 10.22
C PHE A 237 -11.94 17.78 9.25
N PHE A 238 -13.05 18.29 9.74
CA PHE A 238 -14.23 18.61 8.93
C PHE A 238 -14.61 20.10 8.98
N VAL A 239 -15.28 20.51 7.94
CA VAL A 239 -15.86 21.86 7.79
C VAL A 239 -17.30 21.75 7.29
N GLU A 240 -18.15 22.75 7.62
CA GLU A 240 -19.52 22.82 7.12
C GLU A 240 -19.61 23.52 5.76
N GLU A 241 -18.62 24.36 5.45
CA GLU A 241 -18.53 25.09 4.19
C GLU A 241 -18.11 24.15 3.07
N ALA A 242 -18.84 24.24 1.96
CA ALA A 242 -18.50 23.48 0.75
C ALA A 242 -17.13 23.90 0.20
N PRO A 243 -16.27 22.97 -0.22
CA PRO A 243 -15.02 23.32 -0.90
C PRO A 243 -15.34 24.07 -2.19
N VAL A 244 -14.48 25.05 -2.53
CA VAL A 244 -14.59 25.77 -3.82
C VAL A 244 -14.37 24.75 -4.95
N PRO A 245 -15.35 24.55 -5.83
CA PRO A 245 -15.19 23.63 -6.94
C PRO A 245 -14.01 24.06 -7.84
N LYS A 246 -13.16 23.10 -8.17
CA LYS A 246 -12.10 23.33 -9.16
C LYS A 246 -12.71 23.28 -10.56
N PRO A 247 -12.48 24.29 -11.40
CA PRO A 247 -12.87 24.22 -12.81
C PRO A 247 -12.09 23.10 -13.52
N ASP A 248 -12.61 22.65 -14.63
CA ASP A 248 -11.92 21.71 -15.53
C ASP A 248 -11.52 20.35 -14.94
N ARG A 249 -12.27 19.80 -13.98
CA ARG A 249 -12.03 18.45 -13.46
C ARG A 249 -12.31 17.37 -14.51
N SER A 250 -13.35 17.55 -15.32
CA SER A 250 -13.71 16.69 -16.46
C SER A 250 -13.25 17.30 -17.79
N PHE A 251 -13.14 16.49 -18.82
CA PHE A 251 -12.78 16.91 -20.17
C PHE A 251 -13.46 16.01 -21.20
N ASP A 252 -14.38 16.60 -21.95
CA ASP A 252 -15.20 15.89 -22.96
C ASP A 252 -14.78 16.20 -24.40
N GLY A 253 -13.74 17.03 -24.57
CA GLY A 253 -13.22 17.42 -25.89
C GLY A 253 -12.57 16.25 -26.64
N ASP A 254 -12.47 16.41 -27.97
CA ASP A 254 -11.80 15.45 -28.86
C ASP A 254 -10.28 15.45 -28.76
N ASP A 255 -9.72 16.55 -28.27
CA ASP A 255 -8.28 16.68 -28.01
C ASP A 255 -7.85 15.80 -26.83
N ILE A 256 -6.54 15.63 -26.68
CA ILE A 256 -5.94 14.95 -25.53
C ILE A 256 -5.48 15.99 -24.52
N ARG A 257 -6.03 15.94 -23.31
CA ARG A 257 -5.58 16.75 -22.18
C ARG A 257 -4.70 15.93 -21.26
N ILE A 258 -3.49 16.43 -20.97
CA ILE A 258 -2.53 15.80 -20.06
C ILE A 258 -2.29 16.72 -18.87
N ARG A 259 -2.41 16.18 -17.64
CA ARG A 259 -2.07 16.85 -16.39
C ARG A 259 -1.02 16.05 -15.64
N TYR A 260 0.07 16.69 -15.27
CA TYR A 260 1.16 16.07 -14.51
C TYR A 260 1.00 16.38 -13.02
N TYR A 261 0.80 15.34 -12.23
CA TYR A 261 0.60 15.44 -10.78
C TYR A 261 1.90 15.33 -9.96
N GLY A 262 2.99 14.99 -10.60
CA GLY A 262 4.31 14.78 -9.99
C GLY A 262 4.76 13.32 -10.06
N HIS A 263 6.05 13.05 -9.85
CA HIS A 263 6.67 11.73 -9.98
C HIS A 263 6.30 11.06 -11.32
N ALA A 264 5.71 9.87 -11.31
CA ALA A 264 5.19 9.18 -12.49
C ALA A 264 3.67 9.40 -12.70
N CYS A 265 3.04 10.23 -11.88
CA CYS A 265 1.59 10.40 -11.89
C CYS A 265 1.14 11.35 -12.99
N VAL A 266 0.42 10.81 -13.97
CA VAL A 266 -0.13 11.54 -15.11
C VAL A 266 -1.61 11.23 -15.28
N LEU A 267 -2.45 12.27 -15.40
CA LEU A 267 -3.85 12.16 -15.78
C LEU A 267 -4.00 12.49 -17.26
N ILE A 268 -4.51 11.55 -18.04
CA ILE A 268 -4.82 11.69 -19.47
C ILE A 268 -6.33 11.68 -19.63
N GLN A 269 -6.88 12.69 -20.31
CA GLN A 269 -8.32 12.78 -20.55
C GLN A 269 -8.60 13.10 -22.04
N SER A 270 -9.58 12.45 -22.61
CA SER A 270 -10.06 12.66 -23.96
C SER A 270 -11.44 12.02 -24.11
N ARG A 271 -12.38 12.70 -24.79
CA ARG A 271 -13.71 12.18 -25.14
C ARG A 271 -14.46 11.57 -23.94
N GLY A 272 -14.38 12.25 -22.78
CA GLY A 272 -15.03 11.81 -21.55
C GLY A 272 -14.34 10.64 -20.83
N VAL A 273 -13.22 10.11 -21.35
CA VAL A 273 -12.42 9.06 -20.68
C VAL A 273 -11.32 9.68 -19.85
N SER A 274 -11.15 9.21 -18.63
CA SER A 274 -10.11 9.62 -17.70
C SER A 274 -9.20 8.45 -17.35
N ILE A 275 -7.90 8.58 -17.62
CA ILE A 275 -6.87 7.57 -17.36
C ILE A 275 -5.82 8.16 -16.42
N LEU A 276 -5.65 7.60 -15.23
CA LEU A 276 -4.67 8.03 -14.24
C LEU A 276 -3.56 6.98 -14.11
N ILE A 277 -2.31 7.39 -14.32
CA ILE A 277 -1.14 6.52 -14.31
C ILE A 277 -0.39 6.71 -13.00
N ASP A 278 0.03 5.60 -12.35
CA ASP A 278 0.87 5.54 -11.14
C ASP A 278 0.51 6.61 -10.10
N PRO A 279 -0.67 6.57 -9.49
CA PRO A 279 -1.23 7.68 -8.73
C PRO A 279 -0.46 7.99 -7.45
N VAL A 280 0.21 9.14 -7.43
CA VAL A 280 0.79 9.80 -6.26
C VAL A 280 0.24 11.22 -6.23
N ILE A 281 -0.71 11.47 -5.33
CA ILE A 281 -1.48 12.72 -5.31
C ILE A 281 -1.14 13.54 -4.07
N SER A 282 -0.87 14.83 -4.27
CA SER A 282 -0.61 15.77 -3.17
C SER A 282 -1.89 16.13 -2.42
N TYR A 283 -1.74 16.40 -1.12
CA TYR A 283 -2.81 16.97 -0.29
C TYR A 283 -2.98 18.46 -0.56
N GLY A 284 -4.21 18.96 -0.35
CA GLY A 284 -4.55 20.38 -0.55
C GLY A 284 -4.25 21.21 0.71
N TYR A 285 -3.11 21.89 0.73
CA TYR A 285 -2.75 22.92 1.71
C TYR A 285 -2.00 24.07 1.01
N ASP A 286 -1.92 25.22 1.67
CA ASP A 286 -1.22 26.38 1.13
C ASP A 286 0.27 26.09 0.97
N THR A 287 0.81 26.43 -0.18
CA THR A 287 2.22 26.23 -0.54
C THR A 287 2.64 27.24 -1.60
N ALA A 288 3.91 27.60 -1.60
CA ALA A 288 4.48 28.53 -2.57
C ALA A 288 4.46 27.98 -4.02
N LEU A 289 4.49 26.65 -4.20
CA LEU A 289 4.47 26.01 -5.52
C LEU A 289 3.07 25.49 -5.84
N PRO A 290 2.43 25.95 -6.94
CA PRO A 290 1.16 25.41 -7.39
C PRO A 290 1.33 23.94 -7.79
N ARG A 291 0.36 23.11 -7.40
CA ARG A 291 0.33 21.67 -7.72
C ARG A 291 -1.10 21.18 -7.85
N TYR A 292 -1.28 20.13 -8.61
CA TYR A 292 -2.53 19.39 -8.61
C TYR A 292 -2.68 18.55 -7.33
N THR A 293 -3.92 18.45 -6.84
CA THR A 293 -4.29 17.76 -5.60
C THR A 293 -5.47 16.81 -5.86
N PHE A 294 -5.97 16.14 -4.82
CA PHE A 294 -7.20 15.35 -4.92
C PHE A 294 -8.40 16.14 -5.43
N ALA A 295 -8.47 17.45 -5.14
CA ALA A 295 -9.55 18.33 -5.58
C ALA A 295 -9.56 18.58 -7.10
N ASP A 296 -8.45 18.34 -7.79
CA ASP A 296 -8.30 18.56 -9.24
C ASP A 296 -8.63 17.31 -10.07
N LEU A 297 -8.91 16.16 -9.40
CA LEU A 297 -9.26 14.92 -10.06
C LEU A 297 -10.73 14.94 -10.52
N PRO A 298 -11.06 14.22 -11.61
CA PRO A 298 -12.45 14.05 -12.04
C PRO A 298 -13.27 13.27 -11.01
N ASP A 299 -14.59 13.36 -11.10
CA ASP A 299 -15.50 12.64 -10.21
C ASP A 299 -15.44 11.13 -10.42
N GLN A 300 -15.13 10.69 -11.65
CA GLN A 300 -14.88 9.31 -12.01
C GLN A 300 -13.56 9.20 -12.78
N ILE A 301 -12.79 8.16 -12.45
CA ILE A 301 -11.57 7.76 -13.15
C ILE A 301 -11.87 6.41 -13.79
N ASP A 302 -11.90 6.37 -15.13
CA ASP A 302 -12.26 5.14 -15.85
C ASP A 302 -11.19 4.08 -15.71
N TYR A 303 -9.93 4.49 -15.80
CA TYR A 303 -8.79 3.58 -15.66
C TYR A 303 -7.71 4.15 -14.75
N VAL A 304 -7.28 3.37 -13.78
CA VAL A 304 -6.01 3.57 -13.08
C VAL A 304 -5.02 2.55 -13.61
N LEU A 305 -3.91 3.01 -14.17
CA LEU A 305 -2.85 2.14 -14.67
C LEU A 305 -1.69 2.11 -13.67
N ILE A 306 -1.31 0.93 -13.21
CA ILE A 306 -0.12 0.72 -12.39
C ILE A 306 0.94 0.07 -13.26
N THR A 307 2.04 0.79 -13.50
CA THR A 307 3.07 0.34 -14.44
C THR A 307 3.88 -0.84 -13.91
N HIS A 308 4.17 -0.87 -12.60
CA HIS A 308 4.92 -1.95 -11.96
C HIS A 308 4.81 -1.90 -10.43
N SER A 309 5.37 -2.90 -9.75
CA SER A 309 5.18 -3.18 -8.33
C SER A 309 6.07 -2.38 -7.36
N HIS A 310 6.83 -1.38 -7.81
CA HIS A 310 7.61 -0.54 -6.89
C HIS A 310 6.69 0.30 -6.01
N HIS A 311 7.14 0.55 -4.78
CA HIS A 311 6.34 1.18 -3.72
C HIS A 311 5.93 2.63 -4.00
N ASP A 312 6.61 3.32 -4.92
CA ASP A 312 6.34 4.68 -5.36
C ASP A 312 5.45 4.76 -6.61
N HIS A 313 5.05 3.61 -7.18
CA HIS A 313 4.08 3.49 -8.27
C HIS A 313 2.75 2.87 -7.80
N ILE A 314 2.80 1.90 -6.90
CA ILE A 314 1.62 1.31 -6.27
C ILE A 314 1.47 1.83 -4.83
N VAL A 315 0.94 3.05 -4.67
CA VAL A 315 0.86 3.76 -3.39
C VAL A 315 -0.49 3.52 -2.73
N LEU A 316 -0.51 2.66 -1.70
CA LEU A 316 -1.74 2.28 -1.00
C LEU A 316 -2.45 3.49 -0.37
N GLU A 317 -1.69 4.44 0.16
CA GLU A 317 -2.19 5.71 0.70
C GLU A 317 -3.07 6.46 -0.31
N THR A 318 -2.62 6.56 -1.55
CA THR A 318 -3.37 7.24 -2.61
C THR A 318 -4.52 6.38 -3.14
N LEU A 319 -4.26 5.10 -3.42
CA LEU A 319 -5.21 4.18 -4.02
C LEU A 319 -6.47 4.02 -3.16
N LEU A 320 -6.33 3.86 -1.84
CA LEU A 320 -7.46 3.74 -0.92
C LEU A 320 -8.31 5.02 -0.86
N GLN A 321 -7.69 6.18 -1.03
CA GLN A 321 -8.42 7.46 -1.08
C GLN A 321 -9.16 7.67 -2.41
N LEU A 322 -8.72 7.01 -3.49
CA LEU A 322 -9.32 7.10 -4.81
C LEU A 322 -10.34 6.01 -5.11
N ARG A 323 -10.37 4.91 -4.33
CA ARG A 323 -11.15 3.72 -4.63
C ARG A 323 -12.61 4.01 -4.99
N HIS A 324 -13.24 4.97 -4.31
CA HIS A 324 -14.63 5.36 -4.54
C HIS A 324 -14.87 6.07 -5.90
N LYS A 325 -13.81 6.50 -6.59
CA LYS A 325 -13.86 7.19 -7.91
C LYS A 325 -13.38 6.30 -9.05
N VAL A 326 -12.65 5.22 -8.74
CA VAL A 326 -12.00 4.36 -9.74
C VAL A 326 -12.97 3.30 -10.23
N LYS A 327 -13.08 3.16 -11.55
CA LYS A 327 -13.88 2.12 -12.18
C LYS A 327 -13.08 0.84 -12.39
N THR A 328 -11.94 0.92 -13.07
CA THR A 328 -11.09 -0.24 -13.37
C THR A 328 -9.63 0.08 -13.02
N VAL A 329 -8.96 -0.83 -12.32
CA VAL A 329 -7.49 -0.78 -12.14
C VAL A 329 -6.85 -1.77 -13.11
N VAL A 330 -5.87 -1.30 -13.89
CA VAL A 330 -5.14 -2.13 -14.85
C VAL A 330 -3.72 -2.32 -14.35
N VAL A 331 -3.27 -3.57 -14.30
CA VAL A 331 -1.94 -3.95 -13.82
C VAL A 331 -1.30 -4.92 -14.80
N GLY A 332 0.03 -4.89 -14.88
CA GLY A 332 0.76 -5.91 -15.58
C GLY A 332 0.65 -7.26 -14.85
N ARG A 333 0.62 -8.34 -15.59
CA ARG A 333 0.61 -9.68 -14.99
C ARG A 333 1.94 -9.96 -14.31
N ASN A 334 1.89 -10.23 -13.01
CA ASN A 334 3.02 -10.64 -12.22
C ASN A 334 3.32 -12.15 -12.37
N LEU A 335 4.52 -12.56 -11.98
CA LEU A 335 4.88 -13.96 -11.85
C LEU A 335 4.29 -14.52 -10.56
N ASP A 336 3.32 -15.41 -10.70
CA ASP A 336 2.65 -16.02 -9.55
C ASP A 336 3.64 -16.68 -8.60
N GLY A 337 3.61 -16.26 -7.33
CA GLY A 337 4.22 -16.98 -6.22
C GLY A 337 5.69 -16.67 -5.92
N PHE A 338 6.24 -15.59 -6.45
CA PHE A 338 7.59 -15.13 -6.11
C PHE A 338 7.54 -13.92 -5.15
N PRO A 339 8.25 -13.97 -4.01
CA PRO A 339 8.21 -12.86 -3.04
C PRO A 339 8.72 -11.53 -3.58
N GLN A 340 9.56 -11.56 -4.61
CA GLN A 340 10.11 -10.35 -5.23
C GLN A 340 9.07 -9.62 -6.09
N ASP A 341 8.08 -10.35 -6.60
CA ASP A 341 7.06 -9.82 -7.50
C ASP A 341 5.69 -10.45 -7.23
N PRO A 342 5.09 -10.19 -6.07
CA PRO A 342 3.78 -10.73 -5.71
C PRO A 342 2.68 -10.18 -6.62
N SER A 343 1.52 -10.84 -6.66
CA SER A 343 0.39 -10.48 -7.52
C SER A 343 -0.22 -9.13 -7.12
N MET A 344 -0.14 -8.14 -8.02
CA MET A 344 -0.81 -6.85 -7.85
C MET A 344 -2.32 -7.00 -7.89
N GLU A 345 -2.84 -7.89 -8.73
CA GLU A 345 -4.28 -8.16 -8.84
C GLU A 345 -4.84 -8.65 -7.50
N LEU A 346 -4.23 -9.67 -6.89
CA LEU A 346 -4.66 -10.20 -5.60
C LEU A 346 -4.59 -9.15 -4.49
N ALA A 347 -3.52 -8.36 -4.45
CA ALA A 347 -3.35 -7.29 -3.49
C ALA A 347 -4.45 -6.22 -3.62
N LEU A 348 -4.72 -5.73 -4.84
CA LEU A 348 -5.72 -4.71 -5.10
C LEU A 348 -7.14 -5.20 -4.77
N ARG A 349 -7.47 -6.47 -5.06
CA ARG A 349 -8.74 -7.06 -4.62
C ARG A 349 -8.87 -7.09 -3.10
N LYS A 350 -7.78 -7.35 -2.38
CA LYS A 350 -7.76 -7.30 -0.90
C LYS A 350 -7.82 -5.87 -0.34
N LEU A 351 -7.50 -4.87 -1.16
CA LEU A 351 -7.76 -3.46 -0.86
C LEU A 351 -9.22 -3.05 -1.18
N GLY A 352 -10.05 -3.96 -1.69
CA GLY A 352 -11.46 -3.73 -2.00
C GLY A 352 -11.72 -3.08 -3.37
N PHE A 353 -10.80 -3.18 -4.32
CA PHE A 353 -11.09 -2.85 -5.72
C PHE A 353 -11.90 -3.97 -6.36
N ASP A 354 -13.06 -3.65 -6.91
CA ASP A 354 -13.99 -4.64 -7.48
C ASP A 354 -13.56 -5.07 -8.89
N ASP A 355 -13.06 -4.13 -9.70
CA ASP A 355 -12.63 -4.39 -11.06
C ASP A 355 -11.12 -4.14 -11.22
N VAL A 356 -10.36 -5.24 -11.26
CA VAL A 356 -8.92 -5.27 -11.48
C VAL A 356 -8.63 -6.15 -12.68
N LEU A 357 -8.01 -5.56 -13.70
CA LEU A 357 -7.68 -6.20 -14.96
C LEU A 357 -6.17 -6.43 -15.08
N GLU A 358 -5.75 -7.68 -15.09
CA GLU A 358 -4.38 -8.05 -15.45
C GLU A 358 -4.21 -8.06 -16.97
N VAL A 359 -3.17 -7.39 -17.46
CA VAL A 359 -2.82 -7.37 -18.88
C VAL A 359 -1.49 -8.06 -19.13
N ARG A 360 -1.39 -8.68 -20.30
CA ARG A 360 -0.15 -9.28 -20.83
C ARG A 360 0.50 -8.33 -21.82
N ASP A 361 1.75 -8.63 -22.17
CA ASP A 361 2.51 -7.91 -23.18
C ASP A 361 1.72 -7.79 -24.47
N ALA A 362 1.72 -6.58 -25.05
CA ALA A 362 0.99 -6.21 -26.28
C ALA A 362 -0.53 -6.35 -26.22
N GLN A 363 -1.12 -6.61 -25.06
CA GLN A 363 -2.57 -6.62 -24.90
C GLN A 363 -3.13 -5.20 -25.00
N GLU A 364 -4.24 -5.06 -25.74
CA GLU A 364 -4.93 -3.79 -25.92
C GLU A 364 -6.28 -3.77 -25.18
N ILE A 365 -6.56 -2.63 -24.55
CA ILE A 365 -7.88 -2.28 -24.01
C ILE A 365 -8.44 -1.17 -24.90
N LYS A 366 -9.56 -1.44 -25.59
CA LYS A 366 -10.22 -0.42 -26.43
C LYS A 366 -10.94 0.60 -25.55
N VAL A 367 -10.71 1.87 -25.86
CA VAL A 367 -11.37 3.02 -25.23
C VAL A 367 -11.93 3.95 -26.30
N PRO A 368 -12.91 4.81 -26.00
CA PRO A 368 -13.39 5.82 -26.91
C PRO A 368 -12.25 6.65 -27.51
N GLY A 369 -12.11 6.57 -28.83
CA GLY A 369 -11.06 7.33 -29.57
C GLY A 369 -9.66 6.74 -29.58
N GLY A 370 -9.45 5.52 -29.03
CA GLY A 370 -8.12 4.91 -29.03
C GLY A 370 -8.03 3.55 -28.36
N ALA A 371 -6.85 3.25 -27.86
CA ALA A 371 -6.59 2.04 -27.08
C ALA A 371 -5.49 2.29 -26.04
N ILE A 372 -5.54 1.55 -24.94
CA ILE A 372 -4.45 1.40 -23.98
C ILE A 372 -3.71 0.12 -24.37
N THR A 373 -2.42 0.21 -24.69
CA THR A 373 -1.60 -0.95 -25.07
C THR A 373 -0.57 -1.22 -24.00
N ALA A 374 -0.55 -2.42 -23.47
CA ALA A 374 0.43 -2.85 -22.49
C ALA A 374 1.79 -3.09 -23.19
N ILE A 375 2.83 -2.38 -22.75
CA ILE A 375 4.19 -2.55 -23.24
C ILE A 375 5.04 -3.11 -22.09
N PRO A 376 5.92 -4.11 -22.36
CA PRO A 376 6.77 -4.66 -21.31
C PRO A 376 7.59 -3.58 -20.59
N PHE A 377 7.60 -3.63 -19.25
CA PHE A 377 8.45 -2.76 -18.46
C PHE A 377 9.90 -3.24 -18.51
N MET A 378 10.79 -2.38 -19.00
CA MET A 378 12.22 -2.69 -19.22
C MET A 378 13.11 -2.26 -18.04
N GLY A 379 12.59 -2.33 -16.82
CA GLY A 379 13.30 -1.95 -15.60
C GLY A 379 14.01 -3.11 -14.90
N ASN A 380 14.69 -2.81 -13.79
CA ASN A 380 15.34 -3.79 -12.89
C ASN A 380 14.34 -4.58 -12.03
N THR A 381 13.18 -4.94 -12.56
CA THR A 381 12.22 -5.81 -11.87
C THR A 381 12.39 -7.25 -12.33
N THR A 382 12.19 -8.18 -11.43
CA THR A 382 12.25 -9.63 -11.71
C THR A 382 11.26 -10.10 -12.76
N THR A 383 10.17 -9.36 -12.97
CA THR A 383 9.14 -9.62 -13.98
C THR A 383 9.71 -9.78 -15.39
N TRP A 384 10.74 -9.04 -15.73
CA TRP A 384 11.27 -9.06 -17.11
C TRP A 384 12.16 -10.27 -17.42
N ARG A 385 12.87 -10.79 -16.41
CA ARG A 385 13.76 -11.95 -16.64
C ARG A 385 13.04 -13.24 -16.99
N SER A 386 11.78 -13.36 -16.61
CA SER A 386 11.02 -14.60 -16.79
C SER A 386 10.14 -14.63 -18.04
N THR A 387 9.74 -13.48 -18.58
CA THR A 387 9.01 -13.44 -19.88
C THR A 387 9.93 -13.78 -21.04
N ALA A 388 11.21 -13.38 -21.00
CA ALA A 388 12.21 -13.75 -21.99
C ALA A 388 12.52 -15.27 -22.02
N SER A 389 12.30 -15.99 -20.92
CA SER A 389 12.56 -17.43 -20.82
C SER A 389 11.40 -18.32 -21.33
N ARG A 390 10.23 -17.73 -21.62
CA ARG A 390 9.07 -18.46 -22.18
C ARG A 390 8.94 -18.36 -23.70
N ALA A 391 9.84 -17.64 -24.37
CA ALA A 391 9.84 -17.46 -25.83
C ALA A 391 10.86 -18.37 -26.56
N SER A 392 11.40 -19.40 -25.88
CA SER A 392 12.29 -20.41 -26.49
C SER A 392 11.69 -21.80 -26.39
#